data_c5c352d5505ccf641702d7f05491baf7
#
_entry.id   c5c352d5505ccf641702d7f05491baf7
#
_cell.length_a   1.000
_cell.length_b   1.000
_cell.length_c   1.000
_cell.angle_alpha   90.00
_cell.angle_beta   90.00
_cell.angle_gamma   90.00
#
_symmetry.space_group_name_H-M   'P 1'
#
loop_
_entity.id
_entity.type
_entity.pdbx_description
1 polymer ?
#
loop_
_entity_poly.entity_id
_entity_poly.type
_entity_poly.pdbx_seq_one_letter_code
_entity_poly.pdbx_strand_id
1 'polypeptide(L)'
;QIEVIISDLRLDNFFNRVVQALGSDDSDRVRLAANYLATDLVSLLETHDEADTWHAEHFATLIGMLFDEKITSRIAKDLLKSVVFEGIDPQKAVIEGGLLQNDSKEALAGIVADIVAQNPTVVSDYRNGKQAALQFLVGQGMKLSKGTAKPTLLAELITAYIKEMKV
;
A
#
# COMPACT_ATOMS: atom_id res chain seq x y z
N GLN A 1 2.41 20.91 -3.47
CA GLN A 1 3.23 19.67 -3.34
C GLN A 1 4.61 19.85 -3.97
N ILE A 2 4.70 20.39 -5.17
CA ILE A 2 5.99 20.70 -5.83
C ILE A 2 6.76 21.77 -5.05
N GLU A 3 6.09 22.76 -4.46
CA GLU A 3 6.71 23.82 -3.66
C GLU A 3 7.46 23.32 -2.41
N VAL A 4 6.98 22.25 -1.78
CA VAL A 4 7.65 21.63 -0.61
C VAL A 4 8.97 20.96 -1.02
N ILE A 5 9.01 20.33 -2.18
CA ILE A 5 10.19 19.65 -2.70
C ILE A 5 11.28 20.67 -3.07
N ILE A 6 10.90 21.79 -3.70
CA ILE A 6 11.85 22.84 -4.16
C ILE A 6 12.45 23.63 -2.97
N SER A 7 11.77 23.69 -1.83
CA SER A 7 12.27 24.46 -0.66
C SER A 7 13.37 23.76 0.13
N ASP A 8 13.56 22.45 -0.03
CA ASP A 8 14.62 21.66 0.62
C ASP A 8 15.54 21.04 -0.45
N LEU A 9 16.78 21.54 -0.55
CA LEU A 9 17.79 21.05 -1.51
C LEU A 9 18.06 19.54 -1.38
N ARG A 10 17.88 18.97 -0.21
CA ARG A 10 18.07 17.53 0.04
C ARG A 10 16.98 16.72 -0.66
N LEU A 11 15.73 17.18 -0.55
CA LEU A 11 14.58 16.56 -1.22
C LEU A 11 14.69 16.70 -2.74
N ASP A 12 15.11 17.86 -3.24
CA ASP A 12 15.32 18.09 -4.66
C ASP A 12 16.39 17.12 -5.22
N ASN A 13 17.55 17.05 -4.57
CA ASN A 13 18.60 16.12 -4.97
C ASN A 13 18.15 14.64 -4.91
N PHE A 14 17.45 14.26 -3.85
CA PHE A 14 16.89 12.91 -3.73
C PHE A 14 15.90 12.64 -4.86
N PHE A 15 14.96 13.54 -5.11
CA PHE A 15 13.95 13.39 -6.14
C PHE A 15 14.55 13.31 -7.55
N ASN A 16 15.58 14.10 -7.85
CA ASN A 16 16.28 14.03 -9.12
C ASN A 16 16.93 12.64 -9.35
N ARG A 17 17.52 12.04 -8.32
CA ARG A 17 18.03 10.67 -8.36
C ARG A 17 16.91 9.63 -8.57
N VAL A 18 15.77 9.82 -7.92
CA VAL A 18 14.59 8.97 -8.10
C VAL A 18 14.08 9.03 -9.55
N VAL A 19 13.96 10.24 -10.12
CA VAL A 19 13.53 10.43 -11.52
C VAL A 19 14.49 9.74 -12.49
N GLN A 20 15.80 9.87 -12.26
CA GLN A 20 16.82 9.16 -13.07
C GLN A 20 16.66 7.63 -12.98
N ALA A 21 16.40 7.10 -11.79
CA ALA A 21 16.24 5.66 -11.56
C ALA A 21 14.92 5.11 -12.16
N LEU A 22 13.85 5.91 -12.17
CA LEU A 22 12.58 5.53 -12.80
C LEU A 22 12.60 5.59 -14.34
N GLY A 23 13.53 6.36 -14.92
CA GLY A 23 13.52 6.75 -16.32
C GLY A 23 12.65 7.99 -16.55
N SER A 24 13.25 9.03 -17.14
CA SER A 24 12.65 10.38 -17.28
C SER A 24 11.37 10.42 -18.13
N ASP A 25 11.09 9.39 -18.92
CA ASP A 25 9.97 9.36 -19.87
C ASP A 25 8.66 8.81 -19.26
N ASP A 26 8.70 8.23 -18.05
CA ASP A 26 7.52 7.68 -17.36
C ASP A 26 6.89 8.72 -16.43
N SER A 27 6.13 9.66 -17.01
CA SER A 27 5.48 10.76 -16.28
C SER A 27 4.54 10.28 -15.16
N ASP A 28 3.91 9.13 -15.30
CA ASP A 28 2.94 8.61 -14.33
C ASP A 28 3.64 8.01 -13.11
N ARG A 29 4.74 7.26 -13.31
CA ARG A 29 5.59 6.79 -12.20
C ARG A 29 6.25 7.95 -11.47
N VAL A 30 6.76 8.94 -12.20
CA VAL A 30 7.37 10.14 -11.61
C VAL A 30 6.34 10.91 -10.78
N ARG A 31 5.11 11.06 -11.27
CA ARG A 31 4.02 11.70 -10.52
C ARG A 31 3.66 10.92 -9.25
N LEU A 32 3.61 9.59 -9.33
CA LEU A 32 3.38 8.73 -8.17
C LEU A 32 4.50 8.89 -7.13
N ALA A 33 5.76 8.89 -7.57
CA ALA A 33 6.93 9.13 -6.71
C ALA A 33 6.85 10.49 -6.01
N ALA A 34 6.53 11.56 -6.75
CA ALA A 34 6.38 12.91 -6.20
C ALA A 34 5.27 12.97 -5.12
N ASN A 35 4.14 12.29 -5.33
CA ASN A 35 3.07 12.23 -4.35
C ASN A 35 3.51 11.51 -3.08
N TYR A 36 4.14 10.33 -3.19
CA TYR A 36 4.64 9.59 -2.03
C TYR A 36 5.72 10.35 -1.27
N LEU A 37 6.61 11.04 -1.98
CA LEU A 37 7.61 11.90 -1.38
C LEU A 37 6.97 13.04 -0.59
N ALA A 38 6.03 13.76 -1.19
CA ALA A 38 5.42 14.96 -0.59
C ALA A 38 4.44 14.64 0.57
N THR A 39 3.83 13.46 0.59
CA THR A 39 2.82 13.12 1.60
C THR A 39 3.35 12.15 2.66
N ASP A 40 4.04 11.11 2.25
CA ASP A 40 4.42 10.02 3.14
C ASP A 40 5.87 10.13 3.61
N LEU A 41 6.82 10.42 2.70
CA LEU A 41 8.23 10.52 3.06
C LEU A 41 8.51 11.78 3.91
N VAL A 42 7.97 12.94 3.53
CA VAL A 42 8.18 14.21 4.27
C VAL A 42 7.79 14.07 5.73
N SER A 43 6.72 13.34 6.05
CA SER A 43 6.30 13.10 7.44
C SER A 43 7.29 12.27 8.25
N LEU A 44 8.13 11.46 7.61
CA LEU A 44 9.16 10.64 8.25
C LEU A 44 10.48 11.41 8.45
N LEU A 45 10.71 12.51 7.73
CA LEU A 45 11.96 13.29 7.79
C LEU A 45 12.16 13.99 9.12
N GLU A 46 11.08 14.35 9.81
CA GLU A 46 11.15 14.97 11.14
C GLU A 46 11.94 14.12 12.16
N THR A 47 12.04 12.80 11.91
CA THR A 47 12.72 11.84 12.77
C THR A 47 14.00 11.25 12.14
N HIS A 48 14.34 11.58 10.87
CA HIS A 48 15.46 10.98 10.12
C HIS A 48 16.17 12.05 9.28
N ASP A 49 17.04 12.84 9.89
CA ASP A 49 17.65 14.03 9.28
C ASP A 49 18.94 13.76 8.45
N GLU A 50 19.42 12.52 8.39
CA GLU A 50 20.67 12.17 7.68
C GLU A 50 20.40 11.91 6.17
N ALA A 51 20.21 12.98 5.40
CA ALA A 51 19.81 12.92 3.99
C ALA A 51 20.83 12.23 3.05
N ASP A 52 22.10 12.23 3.40
CA ASP A 52 23.17 11.66 2.54
C ASP A 52 23.09 10.13 2.42
N THR A 53 22.32 9.48 3.28
CA THR A 53 22.15 8.02 3.32
C THR A 53 20.86 7.54 2.63
N TRP A 54 20.04 8.44 2.07
CA TRP A 54 18.75 8.05 1.48
C TRP A 54 18.93 7.28 0.17
N HIS A 55 18.27 6.13 0.09
CA HIS A 55 18.39 5.19 -1.03
C HIS A 55 17.36 5.48 -2.12
N ALA A 56 17.68 6.39 -3.04
CA ALA A 56 16.78 6.84 -4.11
C ALA A 56 16.42 5.71 -5.09
N GLU A 57 17.36 4.83 -5.42
CA GLU A 57 17.18 3.70 -6.32
C GLU A 57 16.21 2.66 -5.72
N HIS A 58 16.29 2.42 -4.42
CA HIS A 58 15.37 1.55 -3.71
C HIS A 58 13.97 2.16 -3.62
N PHE A 59 13.88 3.46 -3.36
CA PHE A 59 12.59 4.16 -3.40
C PHE A 59 11.96 4.09 -4.80
N ALA A 60 12.73 4.33 -5.86
CA ALA A 60 12.26 4.21 -7.24
C ALA A 60 11.75 2.78 -7.54
N THR A 61 12.48 1.77 -7.07
CA THR A 61 12.06 0.37 -7.21
C THR A 61 10.76 0.09 -6.47
N LEU A 62 10.59 0.59 -5.25
CA LEU A 62 9.36 0.46 -4.45
C LEU A 62 8.17 1.11 -5.17
N ILE A 63 8.35 2.32 -5.71
CA ILE A 63 7.33 3.03 -6.50
C ILE A 63 6.99 2.27 -7.78
N GLY A 64 7.99 1.71 -8.47
CA GLY A 64 7.78 0.87 -9.64
C GLY A 64 6.94 -0.38 -9.32
N MET A 65 7.23 -1.07 -8.21
CA MET A 65 6.46 -2.22 -7.76
C MET A 65 5.01 -1.85 -7.43
N LEU A 66 4.79 -0.69 -6.82
CA LEU A 66 3.45 -0.17 -6.53
C LEU A 66 2.69 0.17 -7.82
N PHE A 67 3.35 0.87 -8.76
CA PHE A 67 2.77 1.27 -10.05
C PHE A 67 2.38 0.04 -10.88
N ASP A 68 3.21 -0.99 -10.89
CA ASP A 68 2.97 -2.26 -11.57
C ASP A 68 1.96 -3.17 -10.81
N GLU A 69 1.32 -2.66 -9.76
CA GLU A 69 0.39 -3.41 -8.90
C GLU A 69 0.96 -4.71 -8.30
N LYS A 70 2.28 -4.82 -8.18
CA LYS A 70 2.95 -5.97 -7.53
C LYS A 70 2.79 -5.96 -6.02
N ILE A 71 2.60 -4.78 -5.44
CA ILE A 71 2.32 -4.55 -4.02
C ILE A 71 1.17 -3.57 -3.86
N THR A 72 0.50 -3.61 -2.72
CA THR A 72 -0.55 -2.63 -2.38
C THR A 72 0.07 -1.33 -1.85
N SER A 73 -0.69 -0.23 -1.89
CA SER A 73 -0.29 1.04 -1.27
C SER A 73 0.01 0.88 0.23
N ARG A 74 -0.65 -0.04 0.91
CA ARG A 74 -0.39 -0.35 2.32
C ARG A 74 1.02 -0.89 2.50
N ILE A 75 1.38 -1.91 1.71
CA ILE A 75 2.72 -2.51 1.77
C ILE A 75 3.80 -1.49 1.40
N ALA A 76 3.57 -0.66 0.36
CA ALA A 76 4.51 0.40 -0.01
C ALA A 76 4.78 1.36 1.16
N LYS A 77 3.74 1.78 1.89
CA LYS A 77 3.88 2.66 3.07
C LYS A 77 4.57 1.98 4.25
N ASP A 78 4.23 0.72 4.50
CA ASP A 78 4.84 -0.06 5.59
C ASP A 78 6.35 -0.28 5.37
N LEU A 79 6.80 -0.40 4.10
CA LEU A 79 8.22 -0.57 3.72
C LEU A 79 8.99 0.75 3.54
N LEU A 80 8.30 1.88 3.39
CA LEU A 80 8.89 3.15 2.97
C LEU A 80 10.10 3.55 3.82
N LYS A 81 9.96 3.47 5.14
CA LYS A 81 11.00 3.83 6.10
C LYS A 81 12.26 2.98 5.91
N SER A 82 12.12 1.67 5.96
CA SER A 82 13.26 0.74 5.88
C SER A 82 13.93 0.76 4.50
N VAL A 83 13.15 0.96 3.44
CA VAL A 83 13.67 1.07 2.07
C VAL A 83 14.49 2.35 1.90
N VAL A 84 13.99 3.51 2.35
CA VAL A 84 14.62 4.80 2.10
C VAL A 84 15.79 5.05 3.05
N PHE A 85 15.61 4.81 4.35
CA PHE A 85 16.58 5.21 5.37
C PHE A 85 17.51 4.06 5.82
N GLU A 86 17.05 2.81 5.77
CA GLU A 86 17.83 1.65 6.20
C GLU A 86 18.44 0.89 5.00
N GLY A 87 18.13 1.29 3.76
CA GLY A 87 18.67 0.73 2.53
C GLY A 87 18.24 -0.70 2.24
N ILE A 88 17.09 -1.13 2.79
CA ILE A 88 16.57 -2.48 2.50
C ILE A 88 16.11 -2.54 1.05
N ASP A 89 16.55 -3.58 0.33
CA ASP A 89 16.09 -3.86 -1.03
C ASP A 89 14.59 -4.21 -1.01
N PRO A 90 13.72 -3.40 -1.67
CA PRO A 90 12.28 -3.62 -1.63
C PRO A 90 11.85 -4.92 -2.31
N GLN A 91 12.52 -5.36 -3.37
CA GLN A 91 12.19 -6.62 -4.04
C GLN A 91 12.43 -7.82 -3.11
N LYS A 92 13.59 -7.81 -2.44
CA LYS A 92 13.94 -8.85 -1.49
C LYS A 92 12.99 -8.87 -0.30
N ALA A 93 12.70 -7.71 0.29
CA ALA A 93 11.78 -7.59 1.42
C ALA A 93 10.36 -8.09 1.07
N VAL A 94 9.87 -7.77 -0.12
CA VAL A 94 8.55 -8.21 -0.59
C VAL A 94 8.49 -9.72 -0.81
N ILE A 95 9.53 -10.30 -1.43
CA ILE A 95 9.59 -11.74 -1.70
C ILE A 95 9.72 -12.54 -0.39
N GLU A 96 10.68 -12.19 0.46
CA GLU A 96 10.94 -12.88 1.73
C GLU A 96 9.77 -12.71 2.72
N GLY A 97 9.13 -11.55 2.72
CA GLY A 97 7.96 -11.26 3.55
C GLY A 97 6.65 -11.87 3.04
N GLY A 98 6.61 -12.42 1.82
CA GLY A 98 5.37 -12.88 1.19
C GLY A 98 4.37 -11.74 0.99
N LEU A 99 4.85 -10.53 0.63
CA LEU A 99 4.07 -9.30 0.58
C LEU A 99 3.59 -8.94 -0.84
N LEU A 100 3.75 -9.84 -1.81
CA LEU A 100 3.20 -9.65 -3.14
C LEU A 100 1.68 -9.50 -3.07
N GLN A 101 1.14 -8.60 -3.89
CA GLN A 101 -0.30 -8.39 -3.98
C GLN A 101 -1.02 -9.69 -4.34
N ASN A 102 -2.08 -9.99 -3.61
CA ASN A 102 -2.89 -11.18 -3.83
C ASN A 102 -4.27 -10.79 -4.39
N ASP A 103 -4.47 -11.04 -5.67
CA ASP A 103 -5.72 -10.81 -6.39
C ASP A 103 -6.49 -12.11 -6.67
N SER A 104 -6.03 -13.25 -6.16
CA SER A 104 -6.71 -14.53 -6.33
C SER A 104 -7.98 -14.57 -5.49
N LYS A 105 -9.13 -14.65 -6.14
CA LYS A 105 -10.44 -14.81 -5.48
C LYS A 105 -10.50 -16.08 -4.66
N GLU A 106 -9.87 -17.14 -5.15
CA GLU A 106 -9.81 -18.46 -4.49
C GLU A 106 -9.01 -18.37 -3.18
N ALA A 107 -7.86 -17.69 -3.21
CA ALA A 107 -7.03 -17.50 -2.02
C ALA A 107 -7.71 -16.60 -0.97
N LEU A 108 -8.49 -15.62 -1.41
CA LEU A 108 -9.22 -14.71 -0.53
C LEU A 108 -10.54 -15.28 -0.01
N ALA A 109 -11.11 -16.30 -0.67
CA ALA A 109 -12.40 -16.89 -0.27
C ALA A 109 -12.39 -17.43 1.17
N GLY A 110 -11.31 -18.08 1.59
CA GLY A 110 -11.15 -18.56 2.97
C GLY A 110 -11.15 -17.40 3.98
N ILE A 111 -10.40 -16.35 3.69
CA ILE A 111 -10.34 -15.14 4.52
C ILE A 111 -11.73 -14.49 4.63
N VAL A 112 -12.48 -14.38 3.53
CA VAL A 112 -13.82 -13.83 3.51
C VAL A 112 -14.79 -14.66 4.35
N ALA A 113 -14.76 -16.00 4.22
CA ALA A 113 -15.59 -16.89 5.00
C ALA A 113 -15.31 -16.76 6.51
N ASP A 114 -14.04 -16.71 6.90
CA ASP A 114 -13.62 -16.55 8.29
C ASP A 114 -14.10 -15.22 8.89
N ILE A 115 -13.94 -14.11 8.14
CA ILE A 115 -14.37 -12.78 8.58
C ILE A 115 -15.88 -12.76 8.82
N VAL A 116 -16.66 -13.26 7.88
CA VAL A 116 -18.12 -13.27 7.97
C VAL A 116 -18.59 -14.16 9.14
N ALA A 117 -17.99 -15.33 9.32
CA ALA A 117 -18.31 -16.23 10.41
C ALA A 117 -17.98 -15.65 11.81
N GLN A 118 -16.86 -14.92 11.92
CA GLN A 118 -16.42 -14.32 13.19
C GLN A 118 -17.14 -13.03 13.55
N ASN A 119 -17.90 -12.41 12.63
CA ASN A 119 -18.53 -11.11 12.84
C ASN A 119 -20.04 -11.11 12.53
N PRO A 120 -20.85 -12.01 13.10
CA PRO A 120 -22.27 -12.16 12.74
C PRO A 120 -23.10 -10.89 12.99
N THR A 121 -22.82 -10.16 14.07
CA THR A 121 -23.48 -8.88 14.38
C THR A 121 -23.20 -7.81 13.34
N VAL A 122 -21.94 -7.70 12.90
CA VAL A 122 -21.54 -6.72 11.88
C VAL A 122 -22.15 -7.08 10.53
N VAL A 123 -22.24 -8.35 10.20
CA VAL A 123 -22.91 -8.86 8.98
C VAL A 123 -24.41 -8.49 9.03
N SER A 124 -25.08 -8.65 10.18
CA SER A 124 -26.47 -8.22 10.36
C SER A 124 -26.62 -6.71 10.18
N ASP A 125 -25.71 -5.92 10.74
CA ASP A 125 -25.69 -4.46 10.57
C ASP A 125 -25.54 -4.05 9.10
N TYR A 126 -24.68 -4.74 8.35
CA TYR A 126 -24.52 -4.52 6.90
C TYR A 126 -25.82 -4.85 6.14
N ARG A 127 -26.48 -5.97 6.44
CA ARG A 127 -27.78 -6.35 5.85
C ARG A 127 -28.87 -5.33 6.15
N ASN A 128 -28.79 -4.66 7.29
CA ASN A 128 -29.69 -3.57 7.69
C ASN A 128 -29.30 -2.19 7.08
N GLY A 129 -28.34 -2.17 6.13
CA GLY A 129 -27.98 -0.96 5.37
C GLY A 129 -26.87 -0.11 5.99
N LYS A 130 -26.21 -0.54 7.07
CA LYS A 130 -25.10 0.20 7.69
C LYS A 130 -23.82 0.03 6.86
N GLN A 131 -23.48 1.01 6.02
CA GLN A 131 -22.28 0.96 5.15
C GLN A 131 -20.96 0.87 5.94
N ALA A 132 -20.88 1.47 7.13
CA ALA A 132 -19.71 1.36 8.00
C ALA A 132 -19.37 -0.10 8.39
N ALA A 133 -20.37 -0.98 8.42
CA ALA A 133 -20.17 -2.40 8.71
C ALA A 133 -19.31 -3.09 7.61
N LEU A 134 -19.53 -2.75 6.34
CA LEU A 134 -18.69 -3.26 5.25
C LEU A 134 -17.23 -2.79 5.38
N GLN A 135 -17.03 -1.52 5.70
CA GLN A 135 -15.69 -0.95 5.92
C GLN A 135 -14.94 -1.68 7.04
N PHE A 136 -15.64 -2.00 8.13
CA PHE A 136 -15.08 -2.79 9.22
C PHE A 136 -14.64 -4.19 8.75
N LEU A 137 -15.51 -4.91 8.02
CA LEU A 137 -15.19 -6.24 7.50
C LEU A 137 -14.01 -6.21 6.54
N VAL A 138 -13.94 -5.21 5.65
CA VAL A 138 -12.78 -5.00 4.76
C VAL A 138 -11.50 -4.75 5.57
N GLY A 139 -11.57 -3.95 6.63
CA GLY A 139 -10.44 -3.73 7.54
C GLY A 139 -9.93 -5.02 8.19
N GLN A 140 -10.83 -5.93 8.61
CA GLN A 140 -10.46 -7.24 9.11
C GLN A 140 -9.80 -8.10 8.01
N GLY A 141 -10.31 -8.06 6.77
CA GLY A 141 -9.71 -8.75 5.62
C GLY A 141 -8.32 -8.24 5.29
N MET A 142 -8.11 -6.94 5.32
CA MET A 142 -6.80 -6.33 5.14
C MET A 142 -5.79 -6.79 6.22
N LYS A 143 -6.26 -6.92 7.47
CA LYS A 143 -5.43 -7.42 8.57
C LYS A 143 -5.05 -8.90 8.37
N LEU A 144 -6.01 -9.77 8.05
CA LEU A 144 -5.77 -11.20 7.85
C LEU A 144 -4.90 -11.48 6.62
N SER A 145 -5.06 -10.71 5.55
CA SER A 145 -4.20 -10.79 4.36
C SER A 145 -2.85 -10.10 4.54
N LYS A 146 -2.52 -9.58 5.73
CA LYS A 146 -1.30 -8.80 5.99
C LYS A 146 -1.12 -7.61 5.04
N GLY A 147 -2.21 -7.02 4.56
CA GLY A 147 -2.21 -5.90 3.63
C GLY A 147 -1.96 -6.26 2.16
N THR A 148 -1.87 -7.54 1.81
CA THR A 148 -1.60 -7.97 0.42
C THR A 148 -2.84 -7.98 -0.48
N ALA A 149 -4.06 -8.09 0.07
CA ALA A 149 -5.30 -8.04 -0.70
C ALA A 149 -5.66 -6.60 -1.12
N LYS A 150 -6.31 -6.43 -2.27
CA LYS A 150 -6.93 -5.14 -2.65
C LYS A 150 -8.19 -4.90 -1.81
N PRO A 151 -8.35 -3.73 -1.17
CA PRO A 151 -9.54 -3.40 -0.39
C PRO A 151 -10.84 -3.47 -1.21
N THR A 152 -10.78 -3.04 -2.47
CA THR A 152 -11.92 -3.09 -3.40
C THR A 152 -12.37 -4.53 -3.69
N LEU A 153 -11.42 -5.42 -3.96
CA LEU A 153 -11.68 -6.83 -4.20
C LEU A 153 -12.25 -7.51 -2.93
N LEU A 154 -11.71 -7.21 -1.75
CA LEU A 154 -12.28 -7.70 -0.49
C LEU A 154 -13.72 -7.22 -0.29
N ALA A 155 -14.03 -5.95 -0.58
CA ALA A 155 -15.39 -5.42 -0.46
C ALA A 155 -16.36 -6.16 -1.40
N GLU A 156 -15.94 -6.41 -2.64
CA GLU A 156 -16.72 -7.17 -3.62
C GLU A 156 -16.99 -8.60 -3.15
N LEU A 157 -15.94 -9.30 -2.72
CA LEU A 157 -16.05 -10.69 -2.28
C LEU A 157 -16.89 -10.83 -1.01
N ILE A 158 -16.70 -9.96 -0.02
CA ILE A 158 -17.50 -9.94 1.22
C ILE A 158 -18.96 -9.68 0.89
N THR A 159 -19.24 -8.70 0.02
CA THR A 159 -20.62 -8.37 -0.40
C THR A 159 -21.28 -9.54 -1.12
N ALA A 160 -20.58 -10.18 -2.05
CA ALA A 160 -21.08 -11.35 -2.77
C ALA A 160 -21.38 -12.50 -1.80
N TYR A 161 -20.43 -12.82 -0.92
CA TYR A 161 -20.55 -13.90 0.05
C TYR A 161 -21.75 -13.71 1.00
N ILE A 162 -21.93 -12.49 1.54
CA ILE A 162 -23.08 -12.19 2.43
C ILE A 162 -24.41 -12.31 1.69
N LYS A 163 -24.47 -11.96 0.38
CA LYS A 163 -25.69 -12.10 -0.43
C LYS A 163 -26.03 -13.56 -0.70
N GLU A 164 -25.04 -14.42 -0.92
CA GLU A 164 -25.22 -15.85 -1.17
C GLU A 164 -25.60 -16.63 0.09
N MET A 165 -25.22 -16.14 1.27
CA MET A 165 -25.66 -16.71 2.54
C MET A 165 -27.19 -16.51 2.68
N LYS A 166 -27.94 -17.56 2.38
CA LYS A 166 -29.38 -17.62 2.69
C LYS A 166 -29.58 -17.50 4.19
N VAL A 167 -30.51 -16.64 4.57
CA VAL A 167 -31.01 -16.52 5.94
C VAL A 167 -31.67 -17.82 6.36
#